data_2cc37841d49db1a7f57b77639526e208
#
_entry.id   2cc37841d49db1a7f57b77639526e208
#
_cell.length_a   1.000
_cell.length_b   1.000
_cell.length_c   1.000
_cell.angle_alpha   90.00
_cell.angle_beta   90.00
_cell.angle_gamma   90.00
#
_symmetry.space_group_name_H-M   'P 1'
#
loop_
_entity.id
_entity.type
_entity.pdbx_description
1 polymer ?
#
loop_
_entity_poly.entity_id
_entity_poly.type
_entity_poly.pdbx_seq_one_letter_code
_entity_poly.pdbx_strand_id
1 'polypeptide(L)'
;MQVRSRSAHHPNEKDEGEEIVQRRLQSPFLSVFMYLDETTEYREELAMLIKEFLDQRIAGMKNDKGVPVTVAFPKLLYCLSTSNAKPGSEYYWLTELAAKCSSIRLTPDYISEKKMLELKGDVYPCMGCRSFLTPDRVTEKYGNVAKAKNYDGKSKYYGRYNCGVLTLSLPDIALSANGDMDKFWQIFEERTELAHKGLKLRVDRLSKTTSDVAPILWQHGALARLAPGESLSELVHHGYATISLGYAGLYECVKVMTGHSHTDGGIGEAFGLKVMQALNDKCNQWKAEEDVDYSLYGSPIESTTYKFAKSLKRRFGAEVFVKIDGKDRDYITNSYHVTPAEAIDPFKKIEIESKFQELSPGGAISYVESGDMSRNIPALLQVIDFIYENIVYAEINTKSSYCKACGASGHIEIVEDPKTHRLGYRCKYCGETNPVNMNLAVRICGYISTTMPNQGRLQDIANRYVHLEDKETKL
;
A
#
# COMPACT_ATOMS: atom_id res chain seq x y z
N MET A 1 19.00 -12.26 21.07
CA MET A 1 18.58 -13.14 19.98
C MET A 1 19.03 -12.49 18.68
N GLN A 2 20.12 -12.96 18.08
CA GLN A 2 20.67 -12.36 16.85
C GLN A 2 19.91 -12.91 15.64
N VAL A 3 19.15 -12.08 14.97
CA VAL A 3 18.56 -12.41 13.67
C VAL A 3 19.54 -11.93 12.59
N ARG A 4 20.25 -12.87 11.99
CA ARG A 4 21.09 -12.58 10.81
C ARG A 4 20.21 -12.42 9.59
N SER A 5 20.17 -11.22 8.99
CA SER A 5 19.62 -11.01 7.65
C SER A 5 20.59 -11.57 6.62
N ARG A 6 20.22 -12.61 5.89
CA ARG A 6 20.95 -13.05 4.69
C ARG A 6 20.42 -12.28 3.49
N SER A 7 21.29 -11.49 2.87
CA SER A 7 21.08 -10.88 1.57
C SER A 7 20.92 -11.96 0.50
N ALA A 8 19.93 -11.77 -0.39
CA ALA A 8 19.73 -12.63 -1.55
C ALA A 8 20.89 -12.44 -2.56
N HIS A 9 21.74 -13.43 -2.69
CA HIS A 9 22.64 -13.59 -3.85
C HIS A 9 21.87 -14.25 -5.00
N HIS A 10 21.96 -13.69 -6.20
CA HIS A 10 21.64 -14.38 -7.44
C HIS A 10 22.73 -15.41 -7.71
N PRO A 11 22.43 -16.68 -7.94
CA PRO A 11 23.41 -17.63 -8.47
C PRO A 11 23.45 -17.51 -9.99
N ASN A 12 24.65 -17.39 -10.53
CA ASN A 12 24.98 -17.71 -11.92
C ASN A 12 24.84 -19.22 -12.17
N GLU A 13 24.48 -19.53 -13.39
CA GLU A 13 24.26 -20.87 -13.93
C GLU A 13 25.46 -21.85 -13.74
N LYS A 14 25.08 -23.11 -13.62
CA LYS A 14 25.80 -24.39 -13.73
C LYS A 14 26.12 -25.08 -12.40
N ASP A 15 25.18 -25.95 -12.02
CA ASP A 15 25.48 -27.31 -11.60
C ASP A 15 24.22 -28.19 -11.72
N GLU A 16 24.26 -29.15 -12.63
CA GLU A 16 23.26 -30.20 -12.77
C GLU A 16 23.49 -31.22 -11.67
N GLY A 17 22.50 -31.45 -10.83
CA GLY A 17 22.48 -32.60 -9.93
C GLY A 17 22.26 -32.22 -8.46
N GLU A 18 21.06 -32.00 -8.12
CA GLU A 18 20.30 -32.12 -6.89
C GLU A 18 19.30 -30.96 -6.81
N GLU A 19 18.12 -31.24 -7.27
CA GLU A 19 16.97 -30.35 -7.11
C GLU A 19 16.57 -30.31 -5.62
N ILE A 20 17.39 -29.66 -4.81
CA ILE A 20 16.92 -29.15 -3.52
C ILE A 20 15.93 -28.03 -3.86
N VAL A 21 14.66 -28.38 -3.84
CA VAL A 21 13.57 -27.41 -3.76
C VAL A 21 13.81 -26.62 -2.46
N GLN A 22 14.67 -25.63 -2.53
CA GLN A 22 14.73 -24.58 -1.53
C GLN A 22 13.38 -23.89 -1.59
N ARG A 23 12.43 -24.39 -0.81
CA ARG A 23 11.27 -23.59 -0.40
C ARG A 23 11.89 -22.33 0.18
N ARG A 24 11.88 -21.24 -0.59
CA ARG A 24 12.22 -19.91 -0.08
C ARG A 24 11.22 -19.66 1.03
N LEU A 25 11.62 -19.89 2.27
CA LEU A 25 10.89 -19.47 3.43
C LEU A 25 10.91 -17.94 3.38
N GLN A 26 9.88 -17.38 2.78
CA GLN A 26 9.66 -15.94 2.83
C GLN A 26 9.32 -15.61 4.28
N SER A 27 10.15 -14.80 4.92
CA SER A 27 9.82 -14.28 6.23
C SER A 27 8.47 -13.57 6.18
N PRO A 28 7.54 -13.83 7.10
CA PRO A 28 6.26 -13.15 7.12
C PRO A 28 6.47 -11.66 7.30
N PHE A 29 5.66 -10.84 6.62
CA PHE A 29 5.62 -9.40 6.83
C PHE A 29 5.03 -9.14 8.22
N LEU A 30 5.87 -8.70 9.14
CA LEU A 30 5.43 -8.31 10.47
C LEU A 30 4.99 -6.85 10.46
N SER A 31 3.77 -6.60 10.91
CA SER A 31 3.25 -5.25 11.17
C SER A 31 2.93 -5.09 12.65
N VAL A 32 3.23 -3.94 13.22
CA VAL A 32 2.85 -3.57 14.58
C VAL A 32 1.83 -2.45 14.47
N PHE A 33 0.62 -2.69 14.98
CA PHE A 33 -0.44 -1.71 15.05
C PHE A 33 -0.41 -1.02 16.41
N MET A 34 -0.04 0.24 16.41
CA MET A 34 0.14 1.06 17.61
C MET A 34 -1.13 1.87 17.83
N TYR A 35 -2.14 1.25 18.45
CA TYR A 35 -3.44 1.85 18.74
C TYR A 35 -3.61 2.00 20.25
N LEU A 36 -3.62 3.25 20.71
CA LEU A 36 -3.63 3.59 22.13
C LEU A 36 -5.01 3.37 22.76
N ASP A 37 -6.08 3.63 22.01
CA ASP A 37 -7.45 3.56 22.51
C ASP A 37 -8.13 2.20 22.32
N GLU A 38 -7.35 1.14 22.03
CA GLU A 38 -7.83 -0.26 22.01
C GLU A 38 -8.41 -0.66 23.36
N THR A 39 -7.80 -0.20 24.46
CA THR A 39 -8.28 -0.43 25.82
C THR A 39 -7.91 0.74 26.73
N THR A 40 -8.75 1.04 27.70
CA THR A 40 -8.45 2.02 28.73
C THR A 40 -7.65 1.45 29.90
N GLU A 41 -7.71 0.12 30.11
CA GLU A 41 -7.09 -0.57 31.25
C GLU A 41 -5.56 -0.53 31.19
N TYR A 42 -4.96 -0.67 29.99
CA TYR A 42 -3.50 -0.74 29.80
C TYR A 42 -2.97 0.42 28.94
N ARG A 43 -3.62 1.58 28.99
CA ARG A 43 -3.28 2.70 28.10
C ARG A 43 -1.88 3.26 28.38
N GLU A 44 -1.48 3.35 29.65
CA GLU A 44 -0.15 3.83 30.02
C GLU A 44 0.96 2.87 29.55
N GLU A 45 0.77 1.57 29.74
CA GLU A 45 1.71 0.54 29.28
C GLU A 45 1.80 0.49 27.75
N LEU A 46 0.66 0.66 27.06
CA LEU A 46 0.64 0.77 25.61
C LEU A 46 1.38 2.02 25.15
N ALA A 47 1.21 3.16 25.83
CA ALA A 47 1.94 4.39 25.51
C ALA A 47 3.47 4.21 25.68
N MET A 48 3.90 3.51 26.72
CA MET A 48 5.31 3.17 26.93
C MET A 48 5.86 2.25 25.84
N LEU A 49 5.09 1.24 25.43
CA LEU A 49 5.47 0.33 24.34
C LEU A 49 5.56 1.07 23.01
N ILE A 50 4.57 1.91 22.69
CA ILE A 50 4.55 2.73 21.47
C ILE A 50 5.78 3.65 21.45
N LYS A 51 6.06 4.33 22.56
CA LYS A 51 7.24 5.17 22.72
C LYS A 51 8.51 4.39 22.39
N GLU A 52 8.67 3.21 22.98
CA GLU A 52 9.87 2.40 22.78
C GLU A 52 10.02 1.94 21.32
N PHE A 53 8.94 1.52 20.65
CA PHE A 53 8.96 1.20 19.21
C PHE A 53 9.42 2.37 18.39
N LEU A 54 8.94 3.59 18.67
CA LEU A 54 9.32 4.80 17.95
C LEU A 54 10.78 5.19 18.25
N ASP A 55 11.23 5.14 19.49
CA ASP A 55 12.59 5.45 19.88
C ASP A 55 13.60 4.48 19.25
N GLN A 56 13.33 3.18 19.27
CA GLN A 56 14.17 2.17 18.60
C GLN A 56 14.18 2.37 17.07
N ARG A 57 13.06 2.78 16.49
CA ARG A 57 13.01 3.11 15.07
C ARG A 57 13.81 4.36 14.73
N ILE A 58 13.74 5.41 15.54
CA ILE A 58 14.57 6.63 15.42
C ILE A 58 16.04 6.27 15.54
N ALA A 59 16.41 5.48 16.55
CA ALA A 59 17.78 5.00 16.73
C ALA A 59 18.29 4.23 15.51
N GLY A 60 17.41 3.48 14.83
CA GLY A 60 17.74 2.71 13.63
C GLY A 60 18.59 1.48 13.93
N MET A 61 18.72 0.61 12.92
CA MET A 61 19.59 -0.57 13.01
C MET A 61 20.98 -0.25 12.46
N LYS A 62 22.01 -0.62 13.18
CA LYS A 62 23.40 -0.40 12.73
C LYS A 62 23.72 -1.30 11.53
N ASN A 63 24.23 -0.69 10.47
CA ASN A 63 24.76 -1.41 9.30
C ASN A 63 26.14 -2.02 9.60
N ASP A 64 26.77 -2.59 8.57
CA ASP A 64 28.11 -3.18 8.61
C ASP A 64 29.24 -2.21 9.03
N LYS A 65 29.00 -0.90 8.93
CA LYS A 65 29.91 0.19 9.37
C LYS A 65 29.50 0.80 10.71
N GLY A 66 28.53 0.23 11.43
CA GLY A 66 28.03 0.74 12.71
C GLY A 66 27.12 1.97 12.60
N VAL A 67 26.74 2.38 11.40
CA VAL A 67 25.89 3.56 11.16
C VAL A 67 24.42 3.18 11.25
N PRO A 68 23.58 3.98 11.97
CA PRO A 68 22.15 3.74 12.04
C PRO A 68 21.46 3.98 10.69
N VAL A 69 20.77 2.98 10.17
CA VAL A 69 20.02 3.03 8.90
C VAL A 69 18.57 2.66 9.09
N THR A 70 17.72 3.08 8.15
CA THR A 70 16.31 2.72 8.12
C THR A 70 16.12 1.25 7.79
N VAL A 71 15.22 0.59 8.53
CA VAL A 71 14.84 -0.82 8.31
C VAL A 71 13.42 -0.91 7.76
N ALA A 72 13.18 -1.92 6.91
CA ALA A 72 11.88 -2.11 6.29
C ALA A 72 10.83 -2.70 7.24
N PHE A 73 11.25 -3.60 8.15
CA PHE A 73 10.36 -4.34 9.05
C PHE A 73 10.84 -4.29 10.51
N PRO A 74 9.89 -4.45 11.48
CA PRO A 74 8.44 -4.51 11.32
C PRO A 74 7.88 -3.23 10.71
N LYS A 75 6.77 -3.33 9.97
CA LYS A 75 5.99 -2.17 9.55
C LYS A 75 5.30 -1.59 10.78
N LEU A 76 5.44 -0.29 11.00
CA LEU A 76 4.80 0.42 12.11
C LEU A 76 3.60 1.19 11.59
N LEU A 77 2.42 0.88 12.13
CA LEU A 77 1.16 1.55 11.84
C LEU A 77 0.75 2.33 13.09
N TYR A 78 0.79 3.65 13.04
CA TYR A 78 0.43 4.53 14.15
C TYR A 78 -1.01 5.01 13.98
N CYS A 79 -1.88 4.62 14.91
CA CYS A 79 -3.26 5.04 14.91
C CYS A 79 -3.40 6.40 15.60
N LEU A 80 -3.81 7.38 14.83
CA LEU A 80 -4.22 8.69 15.31
C LEU A 80 -5.62 8.56 15.92
N SER A 81 -5.73 8.80 17.20
CA SER A 81 -6.95 8.63 17.98
C SER A 81 -7.26 9.87 18.82
N THR A 82 -8.41 9.90 19.44
CA THR A 82 -8.82 11.04 20.30
C THR A 82 -7.82 11.34 21.39
N SER A 83 -7.12 10.32 21.91
CA SER A 83 -6.13 10.47 23.00
C SER A 83 -4.80 11.05 22.54
N ASN A 84 -4.46 11.01 21.24
CA ASN A 84 -3.11 11.38 20.78
C ASN A 84 -3.07 12.31 19.56
N ALA A 85 -4.18 12.49 18.81
CA ALA A 85 -4.14 13.16 17.50
C ALA A 85 -3.99 14.68 17.59
N LYS A 86 -4.54 15.33 18.61
CA LYS A 86 -4.65 16.79 18.68
C LYS A 86 -3.76 17.41 19.76
N PRO A 87 -3.22 18.64 19.52
CA PRO A 87 -2.56 19.40 20.57
C PRO A 87 -3.44 19.51 21.84
N GLY A 88 -2.86 19.21 22.98
CA GLY A 88 -3.58 19.21 24.28
C GLY A 88 -4.24 17.90 24.65
N SER A 89 -4.29 16.90 23.78
CA SER A 89 -4.66 15.55 24.19
C SER A 89 -3.55 14.91 25.04
N GLU A 90 -3.93 14.00 25.94
CA GLU A 90 -3.07 13.43 26.98
C GLU A 90 -1.77 12.81 26.44
N TYR A 91 -1.86 12.16 25.29
CA TYR A 91 -0.74 11.46 24.65
C TYR A 91 -0.28 12.11 23.36
N TYR A 92 -0.55 13.40 23.13
CA TYR A 92 -0.09 14.13 21.93
C TYR A 92 1.43 14.06 21.73
N TRP A 93 2.18 13.98 22.81
CA TRP A 93 3.62 13.81 22.77
C TRP A 93 4.09 12.56 22.01
N LEU A 94 3.26 11.50 21.95
CA LEU A 94 3.52 10.32 21.08
C LEU A 94 3.42 10.67 19.60
N THR A 95 2.48 11.53 19.22
CA THR A 95 2.35 12.01 17.84
C THR A 95 3.51 12.93 17.45
N GLU A 96 4.01 13.75 18.37
CA GLU A 96 5.24 14.52 18.16
C GLU A 96 6.45 13.58 17.97
N LEU A 97 6.57 12.52 18.74
CA LEU A 97 7.60 11.49 18.58
C LEU A 97 7.45 10.73 17.27
N ALA A 98 6.22 10.40 16.85
CA ALA A 98 5.93 9.75 15.58
C ALA A 98 6.31 10.67 14.40
N ALA A 99 6.00 11.98 14.48
CA ALA A 99 6.41 12.96 13.48
C ALA A 99 7.93 13.06 13.37
N LYS A 100 8.63 13.08 14.51
CA LYS A 100 10.11 13.04 14.56
C LYS A 100 10.64 11.75 13.90
N CYS A 101 10.04 10.62 14.15
CA CYS A 101 10.39 9.36 13.51
C CYS A 101 10.21 9.44 11.99
N SER A 102 9.06 9.92 11.51
CA SER A 102 8.75 10.07 10.08
C SER A 102 9.71 11.02 9.37
N SER A 103 10.17 12.08 10.03
CA SER A 103 11.13 13.03 9.44
C SER A 103 12.50 12.40 9.12
N ILE A 104 12.81 11.22 9.68
CA ILE A 104 14.12 10.57 9.56
C ILE A 104 14.02 9.18 8.91
N ARG A 105 12.93 8.41 9.17
CA ARG A 105 12.92 6.95 8.97
C ARG A 105 11.86 6.40 8.02
N LEU A 106 11.08 7.21 7.31
CA LEU A 106 9.98 6.73 6.44
C LEU A 106 8.85 6.00 7.20
N THR A 107 8.76 6.11 8.48
CA THR A 107 7.80 5.41 9.35
C THR A 107 7.57 6.22 10.63
N PRO A 108 6.44 6.06 11.32
CA PRO A 108 5.35 5.12 11.05
C PRO A 108 4.44 5.58 9.91
N ASP A 109 3.58 4.66 9.44
CA ASP A 109 2.42 5.00 8.62
C ASP A 109 1.27 5.42 9.55
N TYR A 110 0.37 6.28 9.06
CA TYR A 110 -0.69 6.87 9.87
C TYR A 110 -2.06 6.32 9.47
N ILE A 111 -2.83 5.88 10.46
CA ILE A 111 -4.23 5.45 10.32
C ILE A 111 -5.10 6.38 11.17
N SER A 112 -6.18 6.90 10.60
CA SER A 112 -7.14 7.74 11.31
C SER A 112 -8.22 6.88 11.96
N GLU A 113 -8.29 6.86 13.28
CA GLU A 113 -9.41 6.30 14.05
C GLU A 113 -10.74 6.92 13.62
N LYS A 114 -10.79 8.26 13.56
CA LYS A 114 -11.98 9.02 13.17
C LYS A 114 -12.56 8.53 11.85
N LYS A 115 -11.73 8.48 10.80
CA LYS A 115 -12.16 8.05 9.46
C LYS A 115 -12.44 6.55 9.39
N MET A 116 -11.74 5.72 10.17
CA MET A 116 -12.03 4.30 10.27
C MET A 116 -13.42 4.05 10.88
N LEU A 117 -13.75 4.73 11.98
CA LEU A 117 -15.06 4.63 12.61
C LEU A 117 -16.18 5.12 11.69
N GLU A 118 -15.98 6.25 11.00
CA GLU A 118 -16.95 6.80 10.05
C GLU A 118 -17.26 5.82 8.88
N LEU A 119 -16.23 5.20 8.30
CA LEU A 119 -16.35 4.44 7.05
C LEU A 119 -16.46 2.93 7.24
N LYS A 120 -15.95 2.39 8.35
CA LYS A 120 -15.84 0.95 8.60
C LYS A 120 -16.52 0.50 9.90
N GLY A 121 -16.89 1.45 10.77
CA GLY A 121 -17.55 1.17 12.04
C GLY A 121 -16.66 0.57 13.13
N ASP A 122 -15.36 0.35 12.84
CA ASP A 122 -14.39 -0.20 13.79
C ASP A 122 -12.96 0.20 13.42
N VAL A 123 -12.02 0.04 14.35
CA VAL A 123 -10.60 0.39 14.18
C VAL A 123 -9.75 -0.87 14.20
N TYR A 124 -9.07 -1.15 13.11
CA TYR A 124 -8.27 -2.35 12.95
C TYR A 124 -7.13 -2.15 11.93
N PRO A 125 -6.05 -2.96 12.00
CA PRO A 125 -4.93 -2.82 11.09
C PRO A 125 -5.25 -3.35 9.70
N CYS A 126 -4.53 -2.82 8.70
CA CYS A 126 -4.50 -3.43 7.39
C CYS A 126 -3.63 -4.71 7.39
N MET A 127 -3.93 -5.63 6.49
CA MET A 127 -3.09 -6.80 6.21
C MET A 127 -2.05 -6.44 5.14
N GLY A 128 -0.80 -6.86 5.37
CA GLY A 128 0.29 -6.60 4.44
C GLY A 128 0.47 -5.10 4.15
N CYS A 129 0.41 -4.72 2.87
CA CYS A 129 0.64 -3.33 2.47
C CYS A 129 -0.52 -2.40 2.86
N ARG A 130 -1.76 -2.75 2.46
CA ARG A 130 -2.91 -1.85 2.61
C ARG A 130 -4.28 -2.54 2.55
N SER A 131 -4.35 -3.88 2.62
CA SER A 131 -5.62 -4.60 2.50
C SER A 131 -6.39 -4.53 3.81
N PHE A 132 -7.60 -3.97 3.77
CA PHE A 132 -8.52 -3.99 4.89
C PHE A 132 -9.55 -5.09 4.69
N LEU A 133 -9.82 -5.83 5.77
CA LEU A 133 -10.94 -6.75 5.80
C LEU A 133 -12.24 -5.95 5.82
N THR A 134 -13.28 -6.51 5.19
CA THR A 134 -14.63 -6.01 5.37
C THR A 134 -15.25 -6.57 6.65
N PRO A 135 -16.28 -5.93 7.25
CA PRO A 135 -17.07 -6.53 8.33
C PRO A 135 -17.54 -7.91 7.92
N ASP A 136 -17.37 -8.93 8.78
CA ASP A 136 -17.90 -10.26 8.47
C ASP A 136 -19.41 -10.25 8.59
N ARG A 137 -20.07 -11.02 7.71
CA ARG A 137 -21.53 -11.21 7.72
C ARG A 137 -21.92 -12.50 8.46
N VAL A 138 -20.92 -13.21 8.93
CA VAL A 138 -21.05 -14.52 9.54
C VAL A 138 -21.60 -14.44 10.93
N THR A 139 -21.08 -13.50 11.71
CA THR A 139 -21.35 -13.39 13.12
C THR A 139 -22.84 -13.23 13.44
N GLU A 140 -23.53 -12.38 12.67
CA GLU A 140 -24.94 -12.11 12.91
C GLU A 140 -25.86 -13.20 12.34
N LYS A 141 -25.48 -13.84 11.24
CA LYS A 141 -26.35 -14.74 10.48
C LYS A 141 -26.05 -16.23 10.68
N TYR A 142 -24.78 -16.57 10.79
CA TYR A 142 -24.34 -17.98 10.79
C TYR A 142 -23.61 -18.39 12.08
N GLY A 143 -23.40 -17.48 13.02
CA GLY A 143 -22.67 -17.73 14.25
C GLY A 143 -21.17 -17.92 14.04
N ASN A 144 -20.52 -18.68 14.91
CA ASN A 144 -19.06 -18.85 14.91
C ASN A 144 -18.59 -19.91 13.90
N VAL A 145 -18.52 -19.60 12.62
CA VAL A 145 -18.01 -20.52 11.57
C VAL A 145 -16.53 -20.84 11.75
N ALA A 146 -15.76 -19.98 12.38
CA ALA A 146 -14.35 -20.21 12.64
C ALA A 146 -14.10 -21.18 13.80
N LYS A 147 -15.13 -21.57 14.56
CA LYS A 147 -15.06 -22.49 15.71
C LYS A 147 -14.07 -22.05 16.78
N ALA A 148 -13.86 -20.75 16.93
CA ALA A 148 -12.99 -20.19 17.98
C ALA A 148 -13.62 -20.41 19.36
N LYS A 149 -12.81 -20.85 20.35
CA LYS A 149 -13.31 -21.20 21.70
C LYS A 149 -13.96 -20.03 22.43
N ASN A 150 -13.44 -18.84 22.29
CA ASN A 150 -13.86 -17.64 23.03
C ASN A 150 -14.44 -16.58 22.07
N TYR A 151 -15.20 -17.02 21.07
CA TYR A 151 -15.84 -16.10 20.13
C TYR A 151 -17.02 -15.41 20.81
N ASP A 152 -17.00 -14.11 20.88
CA ASP A 152 -17.94 -13.26 21.63
C ASP A 152 -19.15 -12.81 20.79
N GLY A 153 -19.31 -13.36 19.56
CA GLY A 153 -20.39 -12.99 18.66
C GLY A 153 -20.18 -11.67 17.92
N LYS A 154 -19.02 -11.00 18.05
CA LYS A 154 -18.71 -9.77 17.34
C LYS A 154 -17.79 -10.01 16.14
N SER A 155 -17.95 -9.21 15.08
CA SER A 155 -17.03 -9.20 13.95
C SER A 155 -15.58 -9.07 14.41
N LYS A 156 -14.68 -9.87 13.81
CA LYS A 156 -13.24 -9.84 14.11
C LYS A 156 -12.47 -9.48 12.85
N TYR A 157 -11.54 -8.56 12.96
CA TYR A 157 -10.70 -8.10 11.88
C TYR A 157 -9.26 -8.66 11.93
N TYR A 158 -9.01 -9.60 12.83
CA TYR A 158 -7.78 -10.37 12.94
C TYR A 158 -8.06 -11.87 12.77
N GLY A 159 -7.03 -12.63 12.38
CA GLY A 159 -7.16 -14.09 12.19
C GLY A 159 -8.01 -14.51 11.01
N ARG A 160 -8.49 -13.58 10.21
CA ARG A 160 -9.18 -13.73 8.94
C ARG A 160 -8.19 -13.52 7.78
N TYR A 161 -8.63 -13.66 6.54
CA TYR A 161 -7.72 -13.58 5.38
C TYR A 161 -8.39 -13.00 4.13
N ASN A 162 -7.54 -12.57 3.19
CA ASN A 162 -7.95 -12.18 1.85
C ASN A 162 -7.54 -13.28 0.86
N CYS A 163 -8.46 -13.76 0.04
CA CYS A 163 -8.26 -14.83 -0.95
C CYS A 163 -7.35 -14.40 -2.12
N GLY A 164 -7.06 -13.12 -2.24
CA GLY A 164 -6.22 -12.56 -3.27
C GLY A 164 -6.86 -11.40 -4.03
N VAL A 165 -6.14 -10.90 -5.03
CA VAL A 165 -6.54 -9.75 -5.83
C VAL A 165 -6.41 -10.07 -7.33
N LEU A 166 -7.33 -9.53 -8.13
CA LEU A 166 -7.20 -9.41 -9.57
C LEU A 166 -7.32 -7.94 -9.93
N THR A 167 -6.32 -7.39 -10.62
CA THR A 167 -6.22 -5.95 -10.89
C THR A 167 -6.59 -5.62 -12.33
N LEU A 168 -7.54 -4.69 -12.52
CA LEU A 168 -7.90 -4.10 -13.79
C LEU A 168 -6.94 -2.98 -14.18
N SER A 169 -6.56 -2.93 -15.46
CA SER A 169 -5.88 -1.79 -16.07
C SER A 169 -6.93 -0.85 -16.64
N LEU A 170 -7.30 0.20 -15.91
CA LEU A 170 -8.28 1.19 -16.36
C LEU A 170 -7.86 1.91 -17.65
N PRO A 171 -6.56 2.25 -17.84
CA PRO A 171 -6.11 2.86 -19.11
C PRO A 171 -6.33 1.97 -20.34
N ASP A 172 -6.26 0.64 -20.18
CA ASP A 172 -6.53 -0.29 -21.29
C ASP A 172 -7.97 -0.20 -21.76
N ILE A 173 -8.92 -0.07 -20.83
CA ILE A 173 -10.35 0.12 -21.12
C ILE A 173 -10.56 1.44 -21.87
N ALA A 174 -10.02 2.53 -21.34
CA ALA A 174 -10.16 3.86 -21.91
C ALA A 174 -9.56 3.98 -23.32
N LEU A 175 -8.34 3.47 -23.52
CA LEU A 175 -7.67 3.47 -24.82
C LEU A 175 -8.39 2.59 -25.85
N SER A 176 -8.97 1.46 -25.41
CA SER A 176 -9.77 0.59 -26.26
C SER A 176 -11.08 1.23 -26.70
N ALA A 177 -11.64 2.12 -25.88
CA ALA A 177 -12.84 2.89 -26.20
C ALA A 177 -12.57 4.00 -27.23
N ASN A 178 -11.34 4.48 -27.31
CA ASN A 178 -10.91 5.53 -28.27
C ASN A 178 -11.76 6.81 -28.19
N GLY A 179 -12.04 7.28 -26.96
CA GLY A 179 -12.82 8.51 -26.73
C GLY A 179 -14.34 8.36 -26.78
N ASP A 180 -14.85 7.19 -27.16
CA ASP A 180 -16.28 6.90 -27.19
C ASP A 180 -16.76 6.47 -25.78
N MET A 181 -17.68 7.24 -25.19
CA MET A 181 -18.16 7.04 -23.83
C MET A 181 -19.05 5.79 -23.70
N ASP A 182 -19.91 5.51 -24.68
CA ASP A 182 -20.78 4.33 -24.65
C ASP A 182 -19.95 3.06 -24.79
N LYS A 183 -18.98 3.08 -25.70
CA LYS A 183 -18.03 1.99 -25.88
C LYS A 183 -17.15 1.80 -24.64
N PHE A 184 -16.78 2.88 -23.93
CA PHE A 184 -16.06 2.76 -22.67
C PHE A 184 -16.83 1.92 -21.64
N TRP A 185 -18.11 2.23 -21.44
CA TRP A 185 -18.94 1.50 -20.47
C TRP A 185 -19.20 0.05 -20.91
N GLN A 186 -19.34 -0.19 -22.21
CA GLN A 186 -19.45 -1.55 -22.74
C GLN A 186 -18.18 -2.38 -22.44
N ILE A 187 -16.99 -1.84 -22.74
CA ILE A 187 -15.71 -2.53 -22.48
C ILE A 187 -15.47 -2.65 -20.98
N PHE A 188 -15.86 -1.65 -20.22
CA PHE A 188 -15.78 -1.68 -18.76
C PHE A 188 -16.57 -2.87 -18.20
N GLU A 189 -17.79 -3.07 -18.66
CA GLU A 189 -18.63 -4.20 -18.27
C GLU A 189 -17.98 -5.54 -18.67
N GLU A 190 -17.52 -5.68 -19.89
CA GLU A 190 -16.84 -6.90 -20.37
C GLU A 190 -15.61 -7.24 -19.51
N ARG A 191 -14.78 -6.22 -19.16
CA ARG A 191 -13.55 -6.43 -18.38
C ARG A 191 -13.82 -6.70 -16.92
N THR A 192 -14.82 -6.08 -16.32
CA THR A 192 -15.23 -6.35 -14.94
C THR A 192 -15.82 -7.75 -14.81
N GLU A 193 -16.64 -8.20 -15.76
CA GLU A 193 -17.16 -9.57 -15.79
C GLU A 193 -16.06 -10.62 -15.99
N LEU A 194 -15.04 -10.31 -16.81
CA LEU A 194 -13.89 -11.20 -16.96
C LEU A 194 -13.07 -11.28 -15.65
N ALA A 195 -12.90 -10.14 -14.97
CA ALA A 195 -12.24 -10.10 -13.66
C ALA A 195 -13.04 -10.89 -12.61
N HIS A 196 -14.35 -10.74 -12.58
CA HIS A 196 -15.26 -11.51 -11.73
C HIS A 196 -15.08 -13.02 -11.90
N LYS A 197 -15.10 -13.50 -13.16
CA LYS A 197 -14.83 -14.92 -13.47
C LYS A 197 -13.47 -15.38 -12.93
N GLY A 198 -12.44 -14.54 -13.03
CA GLY A 198 -11.12 -14.84 -12.49
C GLY A 198 -11.07 -14.88 -10.95
N LEU A 199 -11.79 -13.99 -10.28
CA LEU A 199 -11.94 -13.99 -8.82
C LEU A 199 -12.75 -15.21 -8.36
N LYS A 200 -13.87 -15.49 -9.04
CA LYS A 200 -14.72 -16.66 -8.75
C LYS A 200 -13.96 -17.99 -8.87
N LEU A 201 -13.10 -18.12 -9.89
CA LEU A 201 -12.26 -19.33 -10.03
C LEU A 201 -11.34 -19.54 -8.79
N ARG A 202 -10.84 -18.45 -8.16
CA ARG A 202 -10.08 -18.56 -6.92
C ARG A 202 -10.94 -18.98 -5.74
N VAL A 203 -12.13 -18.41 -5.61
CA VAL A 203 -13.12 -18.77 -4.59
C VAL A 203 -13.47 -20.26 -4.72
N ASP A 204 -13.86 -20.71 -5.92
CA ASP A 204 -14.24 -22.10 -6.20
C ASP A 204 -13.11 -23.09 -5.90
N ARG A 205 -11.86 -22.68 -6.17
CA ARG A 205 -10.69 -23.51 -5.88
C ARG A 205 -10.41 -23.62 -4.38
N LEU A 206 -10.49 -22.50 -3.65
CA LEU A 206 -10.31 -22.51 -2.21
C LEU A 206 -11.42 -23.25 -1.49
N SER A 207 -12.67 -23.10 -1.90
CA SER A 207 -13.82 -23.80 -1.33
C SER A 207 -13.69 -25.33 -1.41
N LYS A 208 -12.96 -25.85 -2.40
CA LYS A 208 -12.67 -27.29 -2.57
C LYS A 208 -11.39 -27.73 -1.83
N THR A 209 -10.74 -26.83 -1.11
CA THR A 209 -9.49 -27.10 -0.39
C THR A 209 -9.82 -27.47 1.05
N THR A 210 -8.97 -28.30 1.66
CA THR A 210 -9.12 -28.69 3.07
C THR A 210 -8.14 -27.95 3.97
N SER A 211 -8.42 -27.96 5.27
CA SER A 211 -7.62 -27.34 6.32
C SER A 211 -6.16 -27.83 6.36
N ASP A 212 -5.88 -29.02 5.78
CA ASP A 212 -4.55 -29.63 5.77
C ASP A 212 -3.54 -28.90 4.87
N VAL A 213 -4.01 -28.06 3.93
CA VAL A 213 -3.13 -27.28 3.03
C VAL A 213 -2.29 -26.26 3.82
N ALA A 214 -2.85 -25.69 4.89
CA ALA A 214 -2.15 -24.77 5.76
C ALA A 214 -2.64 -24.89 7.21
N PRO A 215 -2.25 -25.96 7.92
CA PRO A 215 -2.75 -26.25 9.28
C PRO A 215 -2.57 -25.10 10.28
N ILE A 216 -1.43 -24.37 10.18
CA ILE A 216 -1.16 -23.21 11.04
C ILE A 216 -2.25 -22.14 10.92
N LEU A 217 -2.79 -21.93 9.70
CA LEU A 217 -3.83 -20.93 9.46
C LEU A 217 -5.22 -21.43 9.81
N TRP A 218 -5.54 -22.69 9.47
CA TRP A 218 -6.91 -23.21 9.48
C TRP A 218 -7.24 -24.05 10.70
N GLN A 219 -6.28 -24.84 11.22
CA GLN A 219 -6.48 -25.71 12.36
C GLN A 219 -5.98 -25.06 13.68
N HIS A 220 -4.92 -24.23 13.61
CA HIS A 220 -4.25 -23.62 14.77
C HIS A 220 -4.17 -22.10 14.69
N GLY A 221 -4.89 -21.46 13.78
CA GLY A 221 -4.91 -20.00 13.61
C GLY A 221 -5.56 -19.26 14.79
N ALA A 222 -5.60 -17.94 14.72
CA ALA A 222 -6.16 -17.12 15.80
C ALA A 222 -7.67 -17.32 15.98
N LEU A 223 -8.44 -17.44 14.89
CA LEU A 223 -9.89 -17.68 14.92
C LEU A 223 -10.27 -19.06 14.36
N ALA A 224 -9.80 -19.40 13.17
CA ALA A 224 -10.13 -20.69 12.56
C ALA A 224 -9.62 -21.86 13.42
N ARG A 225 -10.49 -22.86 13.62
CA ARG A 225 -10.22 -24.05 14.44
C ARG A 225 -10.84 -25.27 13.75
N LEU A 226 -10.66 -25.37 12.45
CA LEU A 226 -11.15 -26.49 11.65
C LEU A 226 -10.45 -27.78 12.03
N ALA A 227 -11.17 -28.91 11.95
CA ALA A 227 -10.58 -30.22 12.11
C ALA A 227 -9.66 -30.55 10.89
N PRO A 228 -8.69 -31.47 11.06
CA PRO A 228 -7.94 -32.02 9.92
C PRO A 228 -8.89 -32.56 8.85
N GLY A 229 -8.62 -32.25 7.57
CA GLY A 229 -9.45 -32.64 6.43
C GLY A 229 -10.75 -31.86 6.25
N GLU A 230 -11.10 -30.95 7.14
CA GLU A 230 -12.33 -30.14 7.04
C GLU A 230 -12.22 -29.12 5.88
N SER A 231 -13.35 -28.93 5.15
CA SER A 231 -13.41 -28.02 4.02
C SER A 231 -13.27 -26.55 4.44
N LEU A 232 -12.61 -25.73 3.58
CA LEU A 232 -12.54 -24.28 3.77
C LEU A 232 -13.80 -23.54 3.26
N SER A 233 -14.78 -24.24 2.70
CA SER A 233 -15.95 -23.62 2.06
C SER A 233 -16.64 -22.59 2.95
N GLU A 234 -16.89 -22.93 4.23
CA GLU A 234 -17.53 -22.02 5.19
C GLU A 234 -16.71 -20.78 5.50
N LEU A 235 -15.37 -20.85 5.38
CA LEU A 235 -14.49 -19.69 5.59
C LEU A 235 -14.36 -18.82 4.34
N VAL A 236 -14.63 -19.35 3.16
CA VAL A 236 -14.57 -18.60 1.91
C VAL A 236 -15.85 -17.82 1.66
N HIS A 237 -16.99 -18.42 2.00
CA HIS A 237 -18.31 -17.81 1.92
C HIS A 237 -18.67 -17.08 3.23
N HIS A 238 -19.83 -16.45 3.27
CA HIS A 238 -20.43 -15.81 4.44
C HIS A 238 -19.66 -14.62 5.01
N GLY A 239 -18.66 -14.11 4.28
CA GLY A 239 -17.91 -12.90 4.66
C GLY A 239 -16.76 -13.11 5.65
N TYR A 240 -16.36 -14.34 6.00
CA TYR A 240 -15.17 -14.56 6.82
C TYR A 240 -13.88 -14.24 6.04
N ALA A 241 -13.76 -14.72 4.80
CA ALA A 241 -12.71 -14.30 3.89
C ALA A 241 -13.16 -13.10 3.05
N THR A 242 -12.20 -12.31 2.58
CA THR A 242 -12.42 -11.28 1.55
C THR A 242 -11.73 -11.67 0.26
N ILE A 243 -12.17 -11.12 -0.87
CA ILE A 243 -11.47 -11.19 -2.14
C ILE A 243 -11.56 -9.86 -2.84
N SER A 244 -10.48 -9.43 -3.50
CA SER A 244 -10.36 -8.05 -3.94
C SER A 244 -10.42 -7.90 -5.45
N LEU A 245 -11.30 -7.01 -5.92
CA LEU A 245 -11.21 -6.41 -7.24
C LEU A 245 -10.25 -5.22 -7.16
N GLY A 246 -9.07 -5.36 -7.73
CA GLY A 246 -8.08 -4.32 -7.79
C GLY A 246 -8.21 -3.45 -9.05
N TYR A 247 -7.72 -2.23 -8.99
CA TYR A 247 -7.64 -1.32 -10.12
C TYR A 247 -6.34 -0.51 -10.10
N ALA A 248 -5.96 0.01 -11.29
CA ALA A 248 -4.78 0.85 -11.47
C ALA A 248 -4.94 1.79 -12.65
N GLY A 249 -4.28 2.95 -12.59
CA GLY A 249 -4.23 3.90 -13.70
C GLY A 249 -5.50 4.73 -13.86
N LEU A 250 -6.13 5.13 -12.76
CA LEU A 250 -7.32 6.00 -12.82
C LEU A 250 -6.99 7.33 -13.51
N TYR A 251 -5.82 7.92 -13.23
CA TYR A 251 -5.38 9.15 -13.88
C TYR A 251 -5.39 9.03 -15.40
N GLU A 252 -4.70 8.01 -15.94
CA GLU A 252 -4.62 7.80 -17.39
C GLU A 252 -5.99 7.52 -17.99
N CYS A 253 -6.82 6.75 -17.30
CA CYS A 253 -8.19 6.46 -17.74
C CYS A 253 -9.01 7.73 -17.91
N VAL A 254 -9.04 8.56 -16.89
CA VAL A 254 -9.78 9.83 -16.87
C VAL A 254 -9.23 10.78 -17.95
N LYS A 255 -7.90 10.88 -18.03
CA LYS A 255 -7.23 11.75 -19.02
C LYS A 255 -7.56 11.37 -20.46
N VAL A 256 -7.58 10.07 -20.78
CA VAL A 256 -7.94 9.55 -22.12
C VAL A 256 -9.40 9.84 -22.45
N MET A 257 -10.33 9.64 -21.49
CA MET A 257 -11.76 9.74 -21.77
C MET A 257 -12.30 11.18 -21.72
N THR A 258 -11.68 12.06 -20.95
CA THR A 258 -12.22 13.41 -20.71
C THR A 258 -11.29 14.53 -21.18
N GLY A 259 -10.02 14.26 -21.44
CA GLY A 259 -8.98 15.26 -21.64
C GLY A 259 -8.52 15.97 -20.36
N HIS A 260 -9.16 15.69 -19.21
CA HIS A 260 -8.91 16.30 -17.91
C HIS A 260 -8.21 15.37 -16.95
N SER A 261 -7.59 15.91 -15.90
CA SER A 261 -7.11 15.12 -14.75
C SER A 261 -8.26 14.82 -13.79
N HIS A 262 -8.22 13.68 -13.09
CA HIS A 262 -9.13 13.41 -11.98
C HIS A 262 -8.89 14.33 -10.76
N THR A 263 -7.89 15.21 -10.84
CA THR A 263 -7.53 16.21 -9.83
C THR A 263 -8.04 17.61 -10.14
N ASP A 264 -8.79 17.79 -11.25
CA ASP A 264 -9.21 19.10 -11.75
C ASP A 264 -10.37 19.75 -10.96
N GLY A 265 -10.97 19.02 -10.03
CA GLY A 265 -12.14 19.47 -9.27
C GLY A 265 -13.40 19.64 -10.13
N GLY A 266 -13.43 19.12 -11.35
CA GLY A 266 -14.50 19.29 -12.32
C GLY A 266 -14.86 18.01 -13.07
N ILE A 267 -14.81 18.08 -14.41
CA ILE A 267 -15.21 16.97 -15.30
C ILE A 267 -14.39 15.71 -15.04
N GLY A 268 -13.07 15.86 -14.88
CA GLY A 268 -12.18 14.73 -14.63
C GLY A 268 -12.44 14.07 -13.28
N GLU A 269 -12.58 14.86 -12.21
CA GLU A 269 -12.92 14.34 -10.88
C GLU A 269 -14.28 13.60 -10.92
N ALA A 270 -15.30 14.21 -11.49
CA ALA A 270 -16.63 13.61 -11.57
C ALA A 270 -16.63 12.29 -12.35
N PHE A 271 -15.91 12.21 -13.46
CA PHE A 271 -15.77 10.96 -14.22
C PHE A 271 -14.98 9.91 -13.43
N GLY A 272 -13.88 10.30 -12.78
CA GLY A 272 -13.08 9.41 -11.94
C GLY A 272 -13.90 8.81 -10.80
N LEU A 273 -14.67 9.63 -10.08
CA LEU A 273 -15.58 9.15 -9.02
C LEU A 273 -16.66 8.23 -9.56
N LYS A 274 -17.23 8.52 -10.74
CA LYS A 274 -18.21 7.64 -11.40
C LYS A 274 -17.63 6.26 -11.73
N VAL A 275 -16.39 6.20 -12.24
CA VAL A 275 -15.70 4.94 -12.53
C VAL A 275 -15.47 4.14 -11.23
N MET A 276 -15.02 4.80 -10.18
CA MET A 276 -14.78 4.16 -8.89
C MET A 276 -16.06 3.65 -8.24
N GLN A 277 -17.13 4.45 -8.29
CA GLN A 277 -18.44 4.04 -7.80
C GLN A 277 -18.95 2.80 -8.55
N ALA A 278 -18.86 2.78 -9.89
CA ALA A 278 -19.27 1.64 -10.70
C ALA A 278 -18.50 0.35 -10.35
N LEU A 279 -17.19 0.45 -10.09
CA LEU A 279 -16.40 -0.71 -9.62
C LEU A 279 -16.86 -1.19 -8.23
N ASN A 280 -17.16 -0.27 -7.34
CA ASN A 280 -17.63 -0.60 -5.99
C ASN A 280 -19.04 -1.24 -6.04
N ASP A 281 -19.91 -0.72 -6.88
CA ASP A 281 -21.26 -1.28 -7.10
C ASP A 281 -21.20 -2.71 -7.63
N LYS A 282 -20.27 -3.02 -8.54
CA LYS A 282 -20.00 -4.38 -9.00
C LYS A 282 -19.60 -5.31 -7.85
N CYS A 283 -18.69 -4.88 -7.00
CA CYS A 283 -18.29 -5.66 -5.82
C CYS A 283 -19.50 -5.93 -4.89
N ASN A 284 -20.33 -4.93 -4.67
CA ASN A 284 -21.54 -5.08 -3.83
C ASN A 284 -22.59 -6.00 -4.48
N GLN A 285 -22.76 -5.91 -5.80
CA GLN A 285 -23.66 -6.81 -6.54
C GLN A 285 -23.21 -8.26 -6.39
N TRP A 286 -21.95 -8.56 -6.71
CA TRP A 286 -21.42 -9.94 -6.63
C TRP A 286 -21.45 -10.48 -5.20
N LYS A 287 -21.17 -9.62 -4.21
CA LYS A 287 -21.31 -9.98 -2.79
C LYS A 287 -22.74 -10.43 -2.45
N ALA A 288 -23.74 -9.70 -2.92
CA ALA A 288 -25.14 -10.03 -2.67
C ALA A 288 -25.59 -11.32 -3.39
N GLU A 289 -25.08 -11.56 -4.60
CA GLU A 289 -25.44 -12.71 -5.44
C GLU A 289 -24.78 -14.02 -4.99
N GLU A 290 -23.51 -13.96 -4.56
CA GLU A 290 -22.69 -15.16 -4.34
C GLU A 290 -22.35 -15.44 -2.87
N ASP A 291 -22.70 -14.53 -1.95
CA ASP A 291 -22.35 -14.61 -0.52
C ASP A 291 -20.83 -14.72 -0.28
N VAL A 292 -20.04 -14.04 -1.14
CA VAL A 292 -18.58 -13.90 -1.07
C VAL A 292 -18.24 -12.42 -0.86
N ASP A 293 -17.28 -12.12 -0.01
CA ASP A 293 -16.96 -10.73 0.36
C ASP A 293 -16.00 -10.08 -0.65
N TYR A 294 -16.54 -9.74 -1.82
CA TYR A 294 -15.85 -8.92 -2.82
C TYR A 294 -15.66 -7.50 -2.32
N SER A 295 -14.50 -6.92 -2.55
CA SER A 295 -14.19 -5.56 -2.11
C SER A 295 -13.28 -4.83 -3.09
N LEU A 296 -13.58 -3.57 -3.36
CA LEU A 296 -12.75 -2.74 -4.23
C LEU A 296 -11.45 -2.34 -3.53
N TYR A 297 -10.34 -2.52 -4.22
CA TYR A 297 -8.99 -2.41 -3.67
C TYR A 297 -8.06 -1.57 -4.54
N GLY A 298 -7.51 -0.50 -3.97
CA GLY A 298 -6.43 0.26 -4.58
C GLY A 298 -5.15 -0.58 -4.64
N SER A 299 -4.95 -1.32 -5.72
CA SER A 299 -3.88 -2.32 -5.82
C SER A 299 -2.49 -1.72 -5.57
N PRO A 300 -1.63 -2.38 -4.78
CA PRO A 300 -0.27 -1.89 -4.50
C PRO A 300 0.71 -2.00 -5.68
N ILE A 301 0.32 -2.61 -6.75
CA ILE A 301 0.99 -2.82 -8.06
C ILE A 301 2.50 -2.52 -8.13
N GLU A 302 3.31 -3.22 -7.35
CA GLU A 302 4.76 -3.04 -7.23
C GLU A 302 5.50 -3.08 -8.57
N SER A 303 5.41 -4.19 -9.28
CA SER A 303 5.97 -4.36 -10.63
C SER A 303 4.93 -4.25 -11.73
N THR A 304 3.64 -4.25 -11.39
CA THR A 304 2.53 -4.30 -12.35
C THR A 304 2.34 -2.96 -13.06
N THR A 305 2.69 -1.81 -12.42
CA THR A 305 2.72 -0.50 -13.10
C THR A 305 3.56 -0.54 -14.36
N TYR A 306 4.77 -1.11 -14.26
CA TYR A 306 5.67 -1.29 -15.40
C TYR A 306 5.15 -2.32 -16.42
N LYS A 307 4.63 -3.47 -15.95
CA LYS A 307 4.06 -4.48 -16.83
C LYS A 307 2.86 -3.96 -17.61
N PHE A 308 1.97 -3.21 -16.97
CA PHE A 308 0.83 -2.59 -17.63
C PHE A 308 1.29 -1.54 -18.64
N ALA A 309 2.23 -0.67 -18.29
CA ALA A 309 2.78 0.31 -19.21
C ALA A 309 3.37 -0.36 -20.47
N LYS A 310 4.17 -1.41 -20.33
CA LYS A 310 4.69 -2.18 -21.45
C LYS A 310 3.59 -2.83 -22.30
N SER A 311 2.53 -3.33 -21.65
CA SER A 311 1.38 -3.88 -22.37
C SER A 311 0.65 -2.81 -23.18
N LEU A 312 0.45 -1.62 -22.60
CA LEU A 312 -0.18 -0.48 -23.29
C LEU A 312 0.67 -0.02 -24.48
N LYS A 313 2.00 0.15 -24.31
CA LYS A 313 2.92 0.50 -25.42
C LYS A 313 2.86 -0.53 -26.54
N ARG A 314 2.81 -1.82 -26.22
CA ARG A 314 2.71 -2.90 -27.22
C ARG A 314 1.36 -2.89 -27.97
N ARG A 315 0.25 -2.57 -27.28
CA ARG A 315 -1.10 -2.60 -27.87
C ARG A 315 -1.46 -1.32 -28.63
N PHE A 316 -1.07 -0.18 -28.12
CA PHE A 316 -1.52 1.13 -28.61
C PHE A 316 -0.38 1.98 -29.22
N GLY A 317 0.83 1.43 -29.29
CA GLY A 317 2.01 2.09 -29.86
C GLY A 317 2.95 2.64 -28.78
N ALA A 318 4.24 2.76 -29.14
CA ALA A 318 5.30 3.19 -28.20
C ALA A 318 5.03 4.57 -27.58
N GLU A 319 4.39 5.47 -28.32
CA GLU A 319 4.11 6.86 -27.91
C GLU A 319 2.79 7.02 -27.14
N VAL A 320 2.17 5.95 -26.65
CA VAL A 320 0.85 6.01 -26.01
C VAL A 320 0.81 7.00 -24.86
N PHE A 321 1.84 7.06 -24.03
CA PHE A 321 1.88 7.99 -22.90
C PHE A 321 2.12 9.44 -23.33
N VAL A 322 2.92 9.67 -24.38
CA VAL A 322 3.09 11.00 -24.98
C VAL A 322 1.75 11.53 -25.48
N LYS A 323 0.91 10.66 -26.05
CA LYS A 323 -0.45 11.03 -26.50
C LYS A 323 -1.41 11.31 -25.33
N ILE A 324 -1.22 10.65 -24.18
CA ILE A 324 -2.07 10.84 -22.99
C ILE A 324 -1.78 12.20 -22.33
N ASP A 325 -0.50 12.50 -22.05
CA ASP A 325 -0.11 13.66 -21.24
C ASP A 325 1.21 14.34 -21.64
N GLY A 326 1.74 14.04 -22.82
CA GLY A 326 2.97 14.68 -23.34
C GLY A 326 4.27 14.11 -22.77
N LYS A 327 4.24 13.06 -21.97
CA LYS A 327 5.43 12.51 -21.28
C LYS A 327 5.66 11.05 -21.66
N ASP A 328 6.85 10.71 -22.15
CA ASP A 328 7.21 9.30 -22.28
C ASP A 328 7.55 8.70 -20.91
N ARG A 329 6.94 7.57 -20.61
CA ARG A 329 7.17 6.84 -19.36
C ARG A 329 6.89 5.36 -19.48
N ASP A 330 7.50 4.60 -18.58
CA ASP A 330 7.38 3.15 -18.48
C ASP A 330 6.59 2.69 -17.25
N TYR A 331 5.67 3.54 -16.77
CA TYR A 331 4.75 3.21 -15.68
C TYR A 331 3.37 3.82 -15.91
N ILE A 332 2.36 3.22 -15.30
CA ILE A 332 1.04 3.82 -15.10
C ILE A 332 0.93 4.33 -13.65
N THR A 333 0.08 5.30 -13.42
CA THR A 333 -0.19 5.82 -12.08
C THR A 333 -0.79 4.72 -11.20
N ASN A 334 -0.34 4.66 -9.94
CA ASN A 334 -0.84 3.69 -8.99
C ASN A 334 -2.29 4.01 -8.59
N SER A 335 -3.17 3.00 -8.62
CA SER A 335 -4.58 3.10 -8.22
C SER A 335 -5.25 4.44 -8.61
N TYR A 336 -5.69 5.22 -7.63
CA TYR A 336 -6.33 6.54 -7.78
C TYR A 336 -5.37 7.73 -7.56
N HIS A 337 -4.10 7.48 -7.28
CA HIS A 337 -3.19 8.55 -6.86
C HIS A 337 -3.12 9.69 -7.87
N VAL A 338 -2.88 10.89 -7.34
CA VAL A 338 -2.37 12.01 -8.13
C VAL A 338 -1.11 11.55 -8.86
N THR A 339 -0.98 11.93 -10.13
CA THR A 339 0.20 11.50 -10.92
C THR A 339 1.50 11.97 -10.24
N PRO A 340 2.55 11.13 -10.18
CA PRO A 340 3.75 11.42 -9.41
C PRO A 340 4.40 12.77 -9.71
N ALA A 341 4.31 13.23 -10.95
CA ALA A 341 4.95 14.47 -11.41
C ALA A 341 4.07 15.73 -11.24
N GLU A 342 2.89 15.61 -10.61
CA GLU A 342 2.01 16.77 -10.42
C GLU A 342 2.47 17.62 -9.24
N ALA A 343 2.66 18.92 -9.51
CA ALA A 343 3.00 19.89 -8.49
C ALA A 343 1.74 20.26 -7.69
N ILE A 344 1.59 19.66 -6.52
CA ILE A 344 0.44 19.83 -5.63
C ILE A 344 0.93 19.89 -4.18
N ASP A 345 0.28 20.70 -3.36
CA ASP A 345 0.55 20.71 -1.91
C ASP A 345 -0.06 19.48 -1.20
N PRO A 346 0.46 19.08 -0.03
CA PRO A 346 0.03 17.86 0.64
C PRO A 346 -1.43 17.88 1.08
N PHE A 347 -1.97 19.04 1.46
CA PHE A 347 -3.35 19.17 1.95
C PHE A 347 -4.35 18.96 0.80
N LYS A 348 -4.10 19.66 -0.33
CA LYS A 348 -4.93 19.49 -1.52
C LYS A 348 -4.87 18.09 -2.08
N LYS A 349 -3.69 17.46 -2.06
CA LYS A 349 -3.53 16.07 -2.45
C LYS A 349 -4.35 15.12 -1.58
N ILE A 350 -4.28 15.25 -0.26
CA ILE A 350 -5.06 14.42 0.68
C ILE A 350 -6.56 14.65 0.50
N GLU A 351 -6.99 15.92 0.34
CA GLU A 351 -8.39 16.28 0.09
C GLU A 351 -8.96 15.57 -1.15
N ILE A 352 -8.21 15.56 -2.25
CA ILE A 352 -8.62 14.90 -3.48
C ILE A 352 -8.62 13.37 -3.31
N GLU A 353 -7.51 12.82 -2.80
CA GLU A 353 -7.34 11.37 -2.70
C GLU A 353 -8.27 10.73 -1.67
N SER A 354 -8.72 11.46 -0.63
CA SER A 354 -9.68 10.96 0.35
C SER A 354 -10.99 10.50 -0.29
N LYS A 355 -11.52 11.25 -1.25
CA LYS A 355 -12.76 10.93 -1.98
C LYS A 355 -12.68 9.58 -2.69
N PHE A 356 -11.51 9.27 -3.26
CA PHE A 356 -11.26 8.00 -3.96
C PHE A 356 -10.91 6.86 -2.98
N GLN A 357 -10.26 7.19 -1.87
CA GLN A 357 -9.94 6.20 -0.84
C GLN A 357 -11.21 5.67 -0.17
N GLU A 358 -12.19 6.52 0.10
CA GLU A 358 -13.51 6.15 0.63
C GLU A 358 -14.23 5.12 -0.25
N LEU A 359 -14.09 5.23 -1.57
CA LEU A 359 -14.63 4.30 -2.55
C LEU A 359 -13.81 2.99 -2.69
N SER A 360 -12.74 2.83 -1.93
CA SER A 360 -11.86 1.65 -1.95
C SER A 360 -11.88 0.90 -0.60
N PRO A 361 -13.03 0.35 -0.16
CA PRO A 361 -13.18 -0.24 1.18
C PRO A 361 -12.25 -1.44 1.43
N GLY A 362 -11.80 -2.14 0.38
CA GLY A 362 -10.83 -3.24 0.47
C GLY A 362 -9.41 -2.78 0.79
N GLY A 363 -9.17 -1.47 0.79
CA GLY A 363 -7.92 -0.85 1.21
C GLY A 363 -7.23 -0.03 0.13
N ALA A 364 -6.62 1.04 0.58
CA ALA A 364 -5.80 1.95 -0.21
C ALA A 364 -4.89 2.76 0.73
N ILE A 365 -3.88 3.42 0.18
CA ILE A 365 -2.95 4.28 0.91
C ILE A 365 -2.74 5.55 0.10
N SER A 366 -2.59 6.68 0.76
CA SER A 366 -2.11 7.92 0.15
C SER A 366 -0.68 8.22 0.59
N TYR A 367 0.08 8.90 -0.26
CA TYR A 367 1.50 9.21 -0.01
C TYR A 367 1.74 10.71 -0.01
N VAL A 368 2.46 11.20 0.99
CA VAL A 368 3.03 12.54 1.02
C VAL A 368 4.53 12.42 0.85
N GLU A 369 5.07 12.83 -0.30
CA GLU A 369 6.51 12.88 -0.52
C GLU A 369 7.08 14.09 0.21
N SER A 370 8.08 13.87 1.06
CA SER A 370 8.68 14.87 1.92
C SER A 370 10.19 14.97 1.71
N GLY A 371 10.70 16.19 1.75
CA GLY A 371 12.12 16.46 1.94
C GLY A 371 12.59 16.16 3.37
N ASP A 372 13.76 16.66 3.74
CA ASP A 372 14.23 16.61 5.13
C ASP A 372 13.42 17.60 5.97
N MET A 373 12.58 17.07 6.85
CA MET A 373 11.74 17.85 7.76
C MET A 373 12.22 17.78 9.22
N SER A 374 13.44 17.33 9.45
CA SER A 374 13.99 17.17 10.82
C SER A 374 14.06 18.49 11.60
N ARG A 375 14.12 19.62 10.89
CA ARG A 375 14.14 20.97 11.46
C ARG A 375 12.77 21.64 11.52
N ASN A 376 11.75 21.05 10.87
CA ASN A 376 10.41 21.63 10.79
C ASN A 376 9.31 20.59 11.12
N ILE A 377 9.44 19.98 12.29
CA ILE A 377 8.44 19.05 12.83
C ILE A 377 7.03 19.67 12.90
N PRO A 378 6.85 20.97 13.26
CA PRO A 378 5.52 21.56 13.25
C PRO A 378 4.77 21.47 11.92
N ALA A 379 5.46 21.60 10.78
CA ALA A 379 4.82 21.44 9.47
C ALA A 379 4.39 19.99 9.21
N LEU A 380 5.17 19.00 9.65
CA LEU A 380 4.76 17.58 9.62
C LEU A 380 3.52 17.33 10.48
N LEU A 381 3.47 17.91 11.68
CA LEU A 381 2.33 17.77 12.59
C LEU A 381 1.04 18.33 11.98
N GLN A 382 1.12 19.44 11.22
CA GLN A 382 -0.04 19.95 10.48
C GLN A 382 -0.55 18.96 9.42
N VAL A 383 0.35 18.31 8.70
CA VAL A 383 -0.02 17.27 7.72
C VAL A 383 -0.61 16.06 8.43
N ILE A 384 -0.04 15.63 9.55
CA ILE A 384 -0.54 14.49 10.35
C ILE A 384 -1.94 14.81 10.92
N ASP A 385 -2.15 16.03 11.40
CA ASP A 385 -3.46 16.50 11.85
C ASP A 385 -4.49 16.44 10.70
N PHE A 386 -4.10 16.88 9.51
CA PHE A 386 -4.95 16.84 8.32
C PHE A 386 -5.25 15.40 7.88
N ILE A 387 -4.30 14.47 8.02
CA ILE A 387 -4.52 13.03 7.79
C ILE A 387 -5.60 12.51 8.75
N TYR A 388 -5.52 12.83 10.05
CA TYR A 388 -6.52 12.41 11.04
C TYR A 388 -7.94 12.84 10.67
N GLU A 389 -8.10 14.07 10.16
CA GLU A 389 -9.41 14.63 9.83
C GLU A 389 -10.01 14.08 8.53
N ASN A 390 -9.18 13.74 7.53
CA ASN A 390 -9.66 13.63 6.16
C ASN A 390 -9.48 12.25 5.51
N ILE A 391 -8.51 11.42 5.92
CA ILE A 391 -8.20 10.19 5.18
C ILE A 391 -7.93 9.02 6.12
N VAL A 392 -8.33 7.81 5.71
CA VAL A 392 -8.18 6.60 6.55
C VAL A 392 -6.72 6.23 6.75
N TYR A 393 -5.92 6.28 5.67
CA TYR A 393 -4.57 5.75 5.69
C TYR A 393 -3.64 6.56 4.78
N ALA A 394 -2.59 7.10 5.37
CA ALA A 394 -1.56 7.83 4.65
C ALA A 394 -0.15 7.56 5.20
N GLU A 395 0.85 7.80 4.35
CA GLU A 395 2.27 7.63 4.65
C GLU A 395 3.04 8.90 4.31
N ILE A 396 4.08 9.19 5.08
CA ILE A 396 5.04 10.28 4.82
C ILE A 396 6.34 9.67 4.31
N ASN A 397 6.73 10.02 3.09
CA ASN A 397 7.87 9.47 2.38
C ASN A 397 9.07 10.41 2.45
N THR A 398 9.85 10.31 3.52
CA THR A 398 11.10 11.04 3.68
C THR A 398 12.26 10.31 2.99
N LYS A 399 13.20 11.04 2.41
CA LYS A 399 14.40 10.45 1.81
C LYS A 399 15.37 9.99 2.90
N SER A 400 15.57 8.69 3.08
CA SER A 400 16.39 8.09 4.15
C SER A 400 17.44 7.08 3.68
N SER A 401 17.69 6.98 2.37
CA SER A 401 18.76 6.13 1.84
C SER A 401 20.15 6.69 2.22
N TYR A 402 21.10 5.79 2.54
CA TYR A 402 22.42 6.14 3.06
C TYR A 402 23.53 5.68 2.11
N CYS A 403 24.51 6.54 1.83
CA CYS A 403 25.70 6.23 1.05
C CYS A 403 26.84 5.76 1.98
N LYS A 404 27.29 4.51 1.84
CA LYS A 404 28.38 3.94 2.63
C LYS A 404 29.77 4.49 2.23
N ALA A 405 29.90 5.06 1.03
CA ALA A 405 31.16 5.59 0.53
C ALA A 405 31.53 6.94 1.19
N CYS A 406 30.55 7.86 1.31
CA CYS A 406 30.82 9.21 1.85
C CYS A 406 30.05 9.53 3.14
N GLY A 407 29.16 8.67 3.60
CA GLY A 407 28.40 8.90 4.82
C GLY A 407 27.14 9.77 4.66
N ALA A 408 26.80 10.20 3.44
CA ALA A 408 25.62 11.04 3.21
C ALA A 408 24.31 10.25 3.35
N SER A 409 23.33 10.85 4.04
CA SER A 409 21.98 10.30 4.20
C SER A 409 20.96 11.20 3.49
N GLY A 410 19.95 10.59 2.84
CA GLY A 410 18.88 11.32 2.15
C GLY A 410 19.25 11.88 0.76
N HIS A 411 20.48 11.70 0.32
CA HIS A 411 21.04 12.33 -0.89
C HIS A 411 21.34 11.31 -2.01
N ILE A 412 20.65 10.18 -2.03
CA ILE A 412 20.70 9.24 -3.15
C ILE A 412 19.58 9.58 -4.11
N GLU A 413 19.96 9.91 -5.33
CA GLU A 413 19.07 10.26 -6.44
C GLU A 413 19.00 9.15 -7.48
N ILE A 414 17.98 9.19 -8.34
CA ILE A 414 17.88 8.31 -9.49
C ILE A 414 18.31 9.10 -10.72
N VAL A 415 19.26 8.55 -11.47
CA VAL A 415 19.83 9.15 -12.68
C VAL A 415 19.86 8.14 -13.81
N GLU A 416 19.81 8.63 -15.04
CA GLU A 416 20.03 7.83 -16.23
C GLU A 416 21.55 7.67 -16.48
N ASP A 417 21.97 6.43 -16.72
CA ASP A 417 23.32 6.11 -17.17
C ASP A 417 23.43 6.48 -18.66
N PRO A 418 24.32 7.40 -19.03
CA PRO A 418 24.41 7.90 -20.42
C PRO A 418 24.86 6.84 -21.44
N LYS A 419 25.44 5.72 -20.98
CA LYS A 419 25.90 4.64 -21.89
C LYS A 419 24.84 3.57 -22.13
N THR A 420 24.05 3.27 -21.11
CA THR A 420 23.09 2.16 -21.15
C THR A 420 21.65 2.65 -21.25
N HIS A 421 21.41 3.94 -21.08
CA HIS A 421 20.09 4.56 -21.00
C HIS A 421 19.19 3.93 -19.93
N ARG A 422 19.78 3.37 -18.88
CA ARG A 422 19.08 2.76 -17.76
C ARG A 422 19.13 3.65 -16.54
N LEU A 423 18.03 3.71 -15.82
CA LEU A 423 17.97 4.38 -14.53
C LEU A 423 18.69 3.59 -13.45
N GLY A 424 19.42 4.28 -12.60
CA GLY A 424 20.13 3.72 -11.46
C GLY A 424 20.27 4.73 -10.33
N TYR A 425 20.76 4.30 -9.18
CA TYR A 425 21.01 5.17 -8.04
C TYR A 425 22.39 5.83 -8.15
N ARG A 426 22.47 7.08 -7.71
CA ARG A 426 23.71 7.85 -7.57
C ARG A 426 23.71 8.66 -6.28
N CYS A 427 24.81 8.66 -5.56
CA CYS A 427 24.99 9.60 -4.45
C CYS A 427 25.29 10.99 -5.02
N LYS A 428 24.50 11.99 -4.62
CA LYS A 428 24.65 13.38 -5.08
C LYS A 428 25.99 14.01 -4.68
N TYR A 429 26.59 13.60 -3.55
CA TYR A 429 27.83 14.18 -3.05
C TYR A 429 29.10 13.54 -3.60
N CYS A 430 29.20 12.22 -3.60
CA CYS A 430 30.45 11.54 -4.00
C CYS A 430 30.37 10.86 -5.37
N GLY A 431 29.20 10.85 -6.01
CA GLY A 431 29.01 10.22 -7.31
C GLY A 431 28.95 8.68 -7.29
N GLU A 432 29.00 8.04 -6.12
CA GLU A 432 28.91 6.57 -6.01
C GLU A 432 27.62 6.04 -6.68
N THR A 433 27.74 5.04 -7.55
CA THR A 433 26.62 4.45 -8.30
C THR A 433 26.40 2.97 -7.99
N ASN A 434 27.34 2.30 -7.30
CA ASN A 434 27.21 0.90 -6.96
C ASN A 434 26.22 0.70 -5.80
N PRO A 435 25.07 0.02 -6.01
CA PRO A 435 24.07 -0.18 -4.95
C PRO A 435 24.59 -0.97 -3.74
N VAL A 436 25.66 -1.75 -3.87
CA VAL A 436 26.31 -2.46 -2.75
C VAL A 436 26.87 -1.47 -1.73
N ASN A 437 27.34 -0.30 -2.21
CA ASN A 437 27.83 0.77 -1.38
C ASN A 437 26.72 1.71 -0.87
N MET A 438 25.47 1.27 -0.91
CA MET A 438 24.31 2.02 -0.45
C MET A 438 23.44 1.18 0.47
N ASN A 439 22.87 1.81 1.49
CA ASN A 439 21.73 1.28 2.21
C ASN A 439 20.49 1.97 1.64
N LEU A 440 19.82 1.30 0.72
CA LEU A 440 18.61 1.82 0.11
C LEU A 440 17.43 1.67 1.07
N ALA A 441 16.63 2.72 1.17
CA ALA A 441 15.36 2.73 1.88
C ALA A 441 14.41 3.60 1.07
N VAL A 442 13.57 2.97 0.26
CA VAL A 442 12.68 3.64 -0.70
C VAL A 442 11.28 3.06 -0.61
N ARG A 443 10.30 3.93 -0.47
CA ARG A 443 8.88 3.51 -0.48
C ARG A 443 8.47 3.12 -1.89
N ILE A 444 8.05 1.86 -2.07
CA ILE A 444 7.57 1.35 -3.37
C ILE A 444 6.05 1.38 -3.43
N CYS A 445 5.41 0.86 -2.42
CA CYS A 445 3.96 0.90 -2.23
C CYS A 445 3.68 0.95 -0.72
N GLY A 446 2.98 0.06 -0.11
CA GLY A 446 2.81 0.05 1.34
C GLY A 446 3.99 -0.52 2.15
N TYR A 447 5.18 -0.65 1.58
CA TYR A 447 6.39 -1.09 2.29
C TYR A 447 7.66 -0.42 1.76
N ILE A 448 8.73 -0.47 2.57
CA ILE A 448 10.04 0.07 2.24
C ILE A 448 10.85 -1.03 1.54
N SER A 449 11.34 -0.75 0.33
CA SER A 449 12.29 -1.61 -0.37
C SER A 449 13.73 -1.21 -0.04
N THR A 450 14.55 -2.23 0.17
CA THR A 450 15.99 -2.10 0.36
C THR A 450 16.79 -2.59 -0.86
N THR A 451 16.09 -2.96 -1.94
CA THR A 451 16.67 -3.45 -3.19
C THR A 451 16.29 -2.56 -4.36
N MET A 452 17.05 -2.67 -5.46
CA MET A 452 16.76 -1.91 -6.69
C MET A 452 15.48 -2.42 -7.36
N PRO A 453 14.48 -1.55 -7.58
CA PRO A 453 13.27 -1.92 -8.32
C PRO A 453 13.49 -1.95 -9.84
N ASN A 454 12.44 -2.33 -10.59
CA ASN A 454 12.48 -2.30 -12.05
C ASN A 454 12.52 -0.87 -12.61
N GLN A 455 12.86 -0.71 -13.91
CA GLN A 455 13.07 0.58 -14.57
C GLN A 455 11.83 1.50 -14.52
N GLY A 456 10.64 0.97 -14.75
CA GLY A 456 9.42 1.79 -14.66
C GLY A 456 9.15 2.28 -13.24
N ARG A 457 9.49 1.48 -12.21
CA ARG A 457 9.37 1.93 -10.82
C ARG A 457 10.45 2.95 -10.45
N LEU A 458 11.66 2.81 -10.97
CA LEU A 458 12.70 3.84 -10.82
C LEU A 458 12.26 5.15 -11.44
N GLN A 459 11.66 5.12 -12.63
CA GLN A 459 11.13 6.30 -13.30
C GLN A 459 9.97 6.95 -12.52
N ASP A 460 9.04 6.14 -11.99
CA ASP A 460 7.97 6.62 -11.10
C ASP A 460 8.55 7.36 -9.89
N ILE A 461 9.53 6.77 -9.20
CA ILE A 461 10.18 7.37 -8.03
C ILE A 461 10.95 8.65 -8.41
N ALA A 462 11.65 8.65 -9.54
CA ALA A 462 12.40 9.83 -10.03
C ALA A 462 11.47 11.01 -10.35
N ASN A 463 10.25 10.71 -10.80
CA ASN A 463 9.25 11.71 -11.18
C ASN A 463 8.41 12.23 -10.01
N ARG A 464 8.57 11.69 -8.79
CA ARG A 464 7.76 12.11 -7.65
C ARG A 464 8.05 13.55 -7.26
N TYR A 465 7.01 14.37 -7.30
CA TYR A 465 7.05 15.73 -6.78
C TYR A 465 7.12 15.70 -5.26
N VAL A 466 7.98 16.54 -4.68
CA VAL A 466 8.11 16.70 -3.23
C VAL A 466 7.04 17.66 -2.76
N HIS A 467 6.05 17.15 -2.03
CA HIS A 467 4.88 17.91 -1.58
C HIS A 467 5.17 18.82 -0.38
N LEU A 468 6.16 18.44 0.45
CA LEU A 468 6.53 19.13 1.67
C LEU A 468 8.05 19.30 1.74
N GLU A 469 8.53 20.53 1.65
CA GLU A 469 9.95 20.89 1.78
C GLU A 469 10.14 21.95 2.85
N ASP A 470 11.24 21.86 3.59
CA ASP A 470 11.72 22.97 4.41
C ASP A 470 12.34 24.02 3.48
N LYS A 471 11.70 25.19 3.37
CA LYS A 471 12.16 26.27 2.48
C LYS A 471 13.52 26.87 2.90
N GLU A 472 13.95 26.65 4.12
CA GLU A 472 15.27 27.10 4.61
C GLU A 472 16.44 26.22 4.11
N THR A 473 16.15 25.05 3.56
CA THR A 473 17.19 24.13 3.03
C THR A 473 17.51 24.34 1.55
N LYS A 474 16.95 25.37 0.89
CA LYS A 474 17.39 25.80 -0.45
C LYS A 474 18.60 26.74 -0.33
N LEU A 475 19.73 26.22 0.11
CA LEU A 475 21.06 26.82 -0.09
C LEU A 475 21.83 26.07 -1.17
#